data_045034c2a032e9e774a6c1d0a2311e86
#
_entry.id   045034c2a032e9e774a6c1d0a2311e86
#
_cell.length_a   1.000
_cell.length_b   1.000
_cell.length_c   1.000
_cell.angle_alpha   90.00
_cell.angle_beta   90.00
_cell.angle_gamma   90.00
#
_symmetry.space_group_name_H-M   'P 1'
#
loop_
_entity.id
_entity.type
_entity.pdbx_description
1 polymer ?
#
loop_
_entity_poly.entity_id
_entity_poly.type
_entity_poly.pdbx_seq_one_letter_code
_entity_poly.pdbx_strand_id
1 'polypeptide(L)'
;GSKSFVREMENQGIPVFVDKRGRKWSMQDYGNMAVRTTARQAQVAALLTADDYDLWQIVKIGSTCPVCAPLEGRVYSKSGTNPDYPPLTVAFGKIDPAGSNDLTNTYLNIHPNCLHSLIKYTTVGKSAERIQKDKDFSSIEKNPLSRDPRTNKQIAAYREKEKNRQQLLRDMKQHKEYRSILGNDVPKDFAKFRELKYNNSEKWDKFHSLYQDDKLKKKIRSPEVNKTIEEGKQGKHILGHKNYKDGRSYLKVSAEEAQRLVDQYAGTGQIKR
;
A
#
# COMPACT_ATOMS: atom_id res chain seq x y z
N GLY A 1 -11.23 -17.33 0.41
CA GLY A 1 -10.37 -16.34 1.04
C GLY A 1 -10.53 -14.93 0.47
N SER A 2 -9.44 -14.23 0.16
CA SER A 2 -9.49 -12.81 -0.24
C SER A 2 -10.34 -12.51 -1.48
N LYS A 3 -10.35 -13.38 -2.49
CA LYS A 3 -11.18 -13.21 -3.71
C LYS A 3 -12.68 -13.25 -3.41
N SER A 4 -13.09 -14.14 -2.53
CA SER A 4 -14.49 -14.24 -2.11
C SER A 4 -14.94 -13.00 -1.30
N PHE A 5 -14.09 -12.55 -0.39
CA PHE A 5 -14.31 -11.33 0.38
C PHE A 5 -14.41 -10.08 -0.51
N VAL A 6 -13.48 -9.93 -1.47
CA VAL A 6 -13.50 -8.80 -2.41
C VAL A 6 -14.79 -8.79 -3.23
N ARG A 7 -15.19 -9.96 -3.79
CA ARG A 7 -16.44 -10.08 -4.56
C ARG A 7 -17.67 -9.71 -3.72
N GLU A 8 -17.70 -10.14 -2.46
CA GLU A 8 -18.81 -9.79 -1.55
C GLU A 8 -18.91 -8.28 -1.33
N MET A 9 -17.78 -7.62 -1.07
CA MET A 9 -17.74 -6.18 -0.87
C MET A 9 -18.08 -5.41 -2.15
N GLU A 10 -17.64 -5.89 -3.33
CA GLU A 10 -18.01 -5.32 -4.63
C GLU A 10 -19.53 -5.46 -4.87
N ASN A 11 -20.13 -6.61 -4.54
CA ASN A 11 -21.57 -6.84 -4.64
C ASN A 11 -22.39 -5.90 -3.73
N GLN A 12 -21.80 -5.51 -2.58
CA GLN A 12 -22.41 -4.53 -1.66
C GLN A 12 -22.15 -3.07 -2.09
N GLY A 13 -21.53 -2.83 -3.25
CA GLY A 13 -21.26 -1.50 -3.76
C GLY A 13 -20.18 -0.72 -3.01
N ILE A 14 -19.27 -1.40 -2.30
CA ILE A 14 -18.17 -0.77 -1.56
C ILE A 14 -16.88 -0.81 -2.40
N PRO A 15 -16.59 0.21 -3.22
CA PRO A 15 -15.45 0.18 -4.13
C PRO A 15 -14.09 0.42 -3.45
N VAL A 16 -14.10 1.09 -2.31
CA VAL A 16 -12.89 1.52 -1.59
C VAL A 16 -13.13 1.51 -0.09
N PHE A 17 -12.20 0.93 0.66
CA PHE A 17 -12.16 1.05 2.12
C PHE A 17 -11.32 2.28 2.53
N VAL A 18 -11.86 3.10 3.41
CA VAL A 18 -11.13 4.24 3.99
C VAL A 18 -10.86 3.94 5.46
N ASP A 19 -9.59 3.88 5.86
CA ASP A 19 -9.23 3.62 7.25
C ASP A 19 -9.41 4.86 8.16
N LYS A 20 -9.29 4.70 9.47
CA LYS A 20 -9.43 5.80 10.45
C LYS A 20 -8.45 6.96 10.24
N ARG A 21 -7.37 6.76 9.48
CA ARG A 21 -6.39 7.79 9.11
C ARG A 21 -6.68 8.42 7.75
N GLY A 22 -7.84 8.14 7.13
CA GLY A 22 -8.23 8.64 5.83
C GLY A 22 -7.52 7.99 4.63
N ARG A 23 -6.76 6.90 4.82
CA ARG A 23 -6.09 6.21 3.73
C ARG A 23 -7.08 5.36 2.95
N LYS A 24 -7.10 5.54 1.64
CA LYS A 24 -7.93 4.75 0.73
C LYS A 24 -7.21 3.43 0.40
N TRP A 25 -7.89 2.32 0.62
CA TRP A 25 -7.43 0.98 0.30
C TRP A 25 -8.24 0.44 -0.88
N SER A 26 -7.57 -0.19 -1.85
CA SER A 26 -8.31 -1.03 -2.78
C SER A 26 -8.90 -2.22 -2.01
N MET A 27 -10.06 -2.70 -2.43
CA MET A 27 -10.69 -3.87 -1.79
C MET A 27 -9.77 -5.09 -1.81
N GLN A 28 -9.00 -5.26 -2.89
CA GLN A 28 -8.04 -6.35 -3.01
C GLN A 28 -6.91 -6.23 -1.99
N ASP A 29 -6.34 -5.04 -1.80
CA ASP A 29 -5.25 -4.83 -0.83
C ASP A 29 -5.75 -5.00 0.60
N TYR A 30 -6.95 -4.47 0.90
CA TYR A 30 -7.58 -4.64 2.20
C TYR A 30 -7.91 -6.12 2.46
N GLY A 31 -8.51 -6.83 1.51
CA GLY A 31 -8.82 -8.25 1.63
C GLY A 31 -7.57 -9.11 1.84
N ASN A 32 -6.49 -8.83 1.12
CA ASN A 32 -5.22 -9.52 1.30
C ASN A 32 -4.61 -9.26 2.68
N MET A 33 -4.66 -8.02 3.17
CA MET A 33 -4.22 -7.65 4.50
C MET A 33 -5.06 -8.34 5.58
N ALA A 34 -6.38 -8.29 5.48
CA ALA A 34 -7.31 -8.89 6.44
C ALA A 34 -7.08 -10.40 6.56
N VAL A 35 -7.02 -11.13 5.43
CA VAL A 35 -6.80 -12.59 5.42
C VAL A 35 -5.46 -12.96 6.06
N ARG A 36 -4.38 -12.25 5.74
CA ARG A 36 -3.07 -12.53 6.36
C ARG A 36 -3.08 -12.26 7.85
N THR A 37 -3.69 -11.17 8.28
CA THR A 37 -3.80 -10.79 9.69
C THR A 37 -4.62 -11.82 10.45
N THR A 38 -5.80 -12.19 9.95
CA THR A 38 -6.67 -13.19 10.58
C THR A 38 -6.00 -14.57 10.65
N ALA A 39 -5.34 -15.00 9.58
CA ALA A 39 -4.60 -16.27 9.57
C ALA A 39 -3.49 -16.28 10.64
N ARG A 40 -2.77 -15.17 10.82
CA ARG A 40 -1.74 -15.05 11.86
C ARG A 40 -2.37 -15.04 13.27
N GLN A 41 -3.45 -14.32 13.46
CA GLN A 41 -4.18 -14.29 14.73
C GLN A 41 -4.68 -15.69 15.11
N ALA A 42 -5.26 -16.42 14.17
CA ALA A 42 -5.71 -17.79 14.39
C ALA A 42 -4.53 -18.72 14.76
N GLN A 43 -3.39 -18.59 14.10
CA GLN A 43 -2.18 -19.36 14.43
C GLN A 43 -1.68 -19.05 15.84
N VAL A 44 -1.61 -17.79 16.23
CA VAL A 44 -1.18 -17.38 17.58
C VAL A 44 -2.20 -17.84 18.63
N ALA A 45 -3.51 -17.71 18.35
CA ALA A 45 -4.55 -18.21 19.23
C ALA A 45 -4.39 -19.73 19.45
N ALA A 46 -4.22 -20.50 18.38
CA ALA A 46 -4.03 -21.94 18.47
C ALA A 46 -2.78 -22.31 19.32
N LEU A 47 -1.66 -21.60 19.14
CA LEU A 47 -0.47 -21.81 19.96
C LEU A 47 -0.73 -21.54 21.45
N LEU A 48 -1.42 -20.44 21.78
CA LEU A 48 -1.69 -20.05 23.16
C LEU A 48 -2.74 -20.92 23.84
N THR A 49 -3.66 -21.54 23.08
CA THR A 49 -4.70 -22.42 23.62
C THR A 49 -4.30 -23.89 23.64
N ALA A 50 -3.24 -24.27 22.92
CA ALA A 50 -2.81 -25.67 22.80
C ALA A 50 -2.35 -26.30 24.14
N ASP A 51 -1.85 -25.47 25.06
CA ASP A 51 -1.49 -25.89 26.41
C ASP A 51 -1.46 -24.70 27.40
N ASP A 52 -1.23 -25.01 28.68
CA ASP A 52 -1.21 -24.03 29.77
C ASP A 52 0.18 -23.41 30.01
N TYR A 53 1.11 -23.55 29.05
CA TYR A 53 2.44 -22.98 29.17
C TYR A 53 2.38 -21.46 29.25
N ASP A 54 3.09 -20.88 30.24
CA ASP A 54 2.96 -19.44 30.52
C ASP A 54 3.97 -18.58 29.75
N LEU A 55 5.22 -19.07 29.53
CA LEU A 55 6.29 -18.23 29.02
C LEU A 55 6.48 -18.39 27.51
N TRP A 56 6.32 -17.29 26.80
CA TRP A 56 6.40 -17.24 25.33
C TRP A 56 7.39 -16.19 24.85
N GLN A 57 8.18 -16.52 23.85
CA GLN A 57 9.13 -15.61 23.25
C GLN A 57 8.67 -15.20 21.87
N ILE A 58 8.70 -13.88 21.55
CA ILE A 58 8.48 -13.40 20.19
C ILE A 58 9.69 -13.71 19.33
N VAL A 59 9.46 -14.39 18.21
CA VAL A 59 10.50 -14.82 17.28
C VAL A 59 11.16 -13.62 16.63
N LYS A 60 12.50 -13.63 16.52
CA LYS A 60 13.24 -12.66 15.70
C LYS A 60 13.10 -12.99 14.24
N ILE A 61 12.76 -12.00 13.43
CA ILE A 61 12.75 -12.10 11.97
C ILE A 61 13.76 -11.09 11.40
N GLY A 62 14.56 -11.49 10.42
CA GLY A 62 15.77 -10.77 10.00
C GLY A 62 15.61 -9.27 9.75
N SER A 63 14.64 -8.84 8.93
CA SER A 63 14.44 -7.41 8.63
C SER A 63 13.11 -6.93 9.20
N THR A 64 13.18 -6.38 10.40
CA THR A 64 12.02 -6.05 11.22
C THR A 64 11.68 -4.56 11.16
N CYS A 65 10.37 -4.24 11.26
CA CYS A 65 9.91 -2.85 11.28
C CYS A 65 10.19 -2.18 12.64
N PRO A 66 10.20 -0.83 12.73
CA PRO A 66 10.49 -0.12 13.98
C PRO A 66 9.48 -0.42 15.10
N VAL A 67 8.24 -0.80 14.77
CA VAL A 67 7.22 -1.13 15.76
C VAL A 67 7.47 -2.49 16.41
N CYS A 68 7.89 -3.47 15.63
CA CYS A 68 8.14 -4.83 16.13
C CYS A 68 9.52 -5.01 16.76
N ALA A 69 10.52 -4.27 16.32
CA ALA A 69 11.90 -4.45 16.75
C ALA A 69 12.09 -4.41 18.28
N PRO A 70 11.48 -3.49 19.03
CA PRO A 70 11.61 -3.48 20.49
C PRO A 70 10.99 -4.69 21.19
N LEU A 71 10.10 -5.42 20.51
CA LEU A 71 9.35 -6.55 21.08
C LEU A 71 10.00 -7.91 20.76
N GLU A 72 10.84 -7.97 19.70
CA GLU A 72 11.48 -9.20 19.26
C GLU A 72 12.45 -9.79 20.27
N GLY A 73 12.41 -11.11 20.42
CA GLY A 73 13.33 -11.86 21.26
C GLY A 73 13.06 -11.74 22.76
N ARG A 74 12.11 -10.91 23.17
CA ARG A 74 11.70 -10.82 24.57
C ARG A 74 10.79 -11.99 24.92
N VAL A 75 10.84 -12.38 26.19
CA VAL A 75 9.96 -13.37 26.81
C VAL A 75 8.82 -12.64 27.50
N TYR A 76 7.61 -13.19 27.36
CA TYR A 76 6.39 -12.64 27.92
C TYR A 76 5.61 -13.73 28.67
N SER A 77 4.90 -13.32 29.72
CA SER A 77 3.96 -14.18 30.45
C SER A 77 2.57 -14.11 29.81
N LYS A 78 2.02 -15.28 29.43
CA LYS A 78 0.65 -15.41 28.93
C LYS A 78 -0.39 -15.04 29.99
N SER A 79 -0.18 -15.52 31.23
CA SER A 79 -1.04 -15.21 32.38
C SER A 79 -0.92 -13.74 32.83
N GLY A 80 0.21 -13.09 32.56
CA GLY A 80 0.53 -11.77 33.06
C GLY A 80 0.88 -11.72 34.55
N THR A 81 0.96 -12.86 35.24
CA THR A 81 1.23 -12.95 36.68
C THR A 81 2.67 -13.28 37.02
N ASN A 82 3.48 -13.58 36.03
CA ASN A 82 4.90 -13.90 36.26
C ASN A 82 5.69 -12.65 36.67
N PRO A 83 6.39 -12.63 37.82
CA PRO A 83 7.08 -11.43 38.30
C PRO A 83 8.34 -11.09 37.48
N ASP A 84 8.90 -12.05 36.77
CA ASP A 84 10.15 -11.91 36.02
C ASP A 84 9.98 -11.44 34.57
N TYR A 85 8.78 -11.61 34.03
CA TYR A 85 8.52 -11.33 32.60
C TYR A 85 7.27 -10.49 32.41
N PRO A 86 7.30 -9.51 31.51
CA PRO A 86 6.15 -8.65 31.24
C PRO A 86 4.97 -9.46 30.67
N PRO A 87 3.73 -9.01 30.89
CA PRO A 87 2.56 -9.67 30.33
C PRO A 87 2.57 -9.61 28.79
N LEU A 88 2.09 -10.66 28.14
CA LEU A 88 2.04 -10.76 26.68
C LEU A 88 1.15 -9.67 26.05
N THR A 89 0.22 -9.09 26.81
CA THR A 89 -0.61 -7.95 26.41
C THR A 89 0.20 -6.70 26.05
N VAL A 90 1.43 -6.57 26.54
CA VAL A 90 2.34 -5.49 26.16
C VAL A 90 2.69 -5.55 24.67
N ALA A 91 2.84 -6.75 24.15
CA ALA A 91 3.15 -6.97 22.72
C ALA A 91 1.87 -7.17 21.89
N PHE A 92 0.91 -7.91 22.42
CA PHE A 92 -0.36 -8.22 21.78
C PHE A 92 -1.50 -7.59 22.60
N GLY A 93 -1.73 -6.30 22.41
CA GLY A 93 -2.59 -5.47 23.27
C GLY A 93 -4.04 -5.92 23.44
N LYS A 94 -4.48 -6.94 22.70
CA LYS A 94 -5.84 -7.53 22.81
C LYS A 94 -5.78 -9.05 22.77
N ILE A 95 -5.13 -9.67 23.75
CA ILE A 95 -5.24 -11.13 23.95
C ILE A 95 -6.67 -11.48 24.39
N ASP A 96 -7.23 -10.65 25.28
CA ASP A 96 -8.65 -10.64 25.60
C ASP A 96 -9.37 -9.62 24.70
N PRO A 97 -10.47 -9.98 24.01
CA PRO A 97 -11.29 -9.03 23.26
C PRO A 97 -11.78 -7.82 24.07
N ALA A 98 -11.97 -7.98 25.38
CA ALA A 98 -12.31 -6.91 26.32
C ALA A 98 -11.10 -6.11 26.83
N GLY A 99 -9.89 -6.49 26.43
CA GLY A 99 -8.65 -5.89 26.92
C GLY A 99 -8.31 -4.54 26.34
N SER A 100 -7.04 -4.15 26.50
CA SER A 100 -6.48 -2.84 26.13
C SER A 100 -6.96 -2.27 24.78
N ASN A 101 -7.34 -1.00 24.78
CA ASN A 101 -7.66 -0.23 23.57
C ASN A 101 -6.46 0.38 22.88
N ASP A 102 -5.25 -0.09 23.16
CA ASP A 102 -4.05 0.37 22.45
C ASP A 102 -4.19 0.16 20.95
N LEU A 103 -4.28 1.26 20.22
CA LEU A 103 -4.46 1.24 18.76
C LEU A 103 -3.19 0.86 18.02
N THR A 104 -2.03 0.80 18.67
CA THR A 104 -0.76 0.37 18.07
C THR A 104 -0.65 -1.14 18.03
N ASN A 105 -1.28 -1.84 18.97
CA ASN A 105 -1.35 -3.29 19.07
C ASN A 105 -2.71 -3.79 18.59
N THR A 106 -2.73 -4.91 17.93
CA THR A 106 -3.94 -5.58 17.48
C THR A 106 -4.10 -6.92 18.19
N TYR A 107 -5.34 -7.42 18.28
CA TYR A 107 -5.65 -8.70 18.90
C TYR A 107 -4.77 -9.82 18.33
N LEU A 108 -4.04 -10.52 19.19
CA LEU A 108 -3.15 -11.64 18.88
C LEU A 108 -2.09 -11.35 17.80
N ASN A 109 -1.79 -10.06 17.54
CA ASN A 109 -0.63 -9.68 16.77
C ASN A 109 -0.19 -8.24 17.12
N ILE A 110 0.99 -7.81 16.66
CA ILE A 110 1.54 -6.49 17.00
C ILE A 110 0.87 -5.40 16.13
N HIS A 111 0.68 -5.69 14.85
CA HIS A 111 0.02 -4.79 13.89
C HIS A 111 -0.47 -5.59 12.66
N PRO A 112 -1.36 -5.04 11.82
CA PRO A 112 -1.79 -5.69 10.58
C PRO A 112 -0.59 -6.07 9.69
N ASN A 113 -0.66 -7.24 9.05
CA ASN A 113 0.42 -7.84 8.26
C ASN A 113 1.70 -8.22 9.06
N CYS A 114 1.65 -8.27 10.39
CA CYS A 114 2.76 -8.73 11.20
C CYS A 114 3.06 -10.21 10.93
N LEU A 115 4.36 -10.53 10.77
CA LEU A 115 4.82 -11.91 10.51
C LEU A 115 5.39 -12.59 11.77
N HIS A 116 5.45 -11.89 12.90
CA HIS A 116 5.98 -12.44 14.14
C HIS A 116 5.09 -13.54 14.67
N SER A 117 5.72 -14.56 15.21
CA SER A 117 5.09 -15.70 15.88
C SER A 117 5.65 -15.85 17.28
N LEU A 118 5.09 -16.78 18.04
CA LEU A 118 5.53 -17.15 19.37
C LEU A 118 6.18 -18.52 19.36
N ILE A 119 7.18 -18.68 20.23
CA ILE A 119 7.75 -19.98 20.61
C ILE A 119 7.71 -20.10 22.12
N LYS A 120 7.57 -21.31 22.61
CA LYS A 120 7.68 -21.58 24.05
C LYS A 120 9.09 -21.24 24.55
N TYR A 121 9.16 -20.54 25.68
CA TYR A 121 10.41 -20.24 26.32
C TYR A 121 10.62 -21.18 27.48
N THR A 122 11.71 -21.95 27.48
CA THR A 122 12.10 -22.83 28.57
C THR A 122 13.44 -22.41 29.17
N THR A 123 13.59 -22.60 30.46
CA THR A 123 14.85 -22.43 31.19
C THR A 123 15.65 -23.72 31.26
N VAL A 124 15.11 -24.86 30.88
CA VAL A 124 15.78 -26.16 30.88
C VAL A 124 17.05 -26.11 30.04
N GLY A 125 18.16 -26.47 30.60
CA GLY A 125 19.48 -26.48 29.95
C GLY A 125 20.15 -25.10 29.82
N LYS A 126 19.56 -24.03 30.38
CA LYS A 126 20.21 -22.70 30.42
C LYS A 126 20.94 -22.45 31.72
N SER A 127 22.08 -21.74 31.66
CA SER A 127 22.76 -21.27 32.87
C SER A 127 21.97 -20.14 33.56
N ALA A 128 22.25 -19.96 34.86
CA ALA A 128 21.62 -18.88 35.64
C ALA A 128 21.89 -17.48 35.02
N GLU A 129 23.14 -17.28 34.55
CA GLU A 129 23.51 -16.01 33.90
C GLU A 129 22.70 -15.78 32.58
N ARG A 130 22.44 -16.85 31.83
CA ARG A 130 21.64 -16.75 30.60
C ARG A 130 20.19 -16.43 30.92
N ILE A 131 19.63 -17.08 31.93
CA ILE A 131 18.25 -16.79 32.38
C ILE A 131 18.16 -15.35 32.88
N GLN A 132 19.14 -14.87 33.66
CA GLN A 132 19.14 -13.48 34.13
C GLN A 132 19.23 -12.47 32.95
N LYS A 133 20.08 -12.74 31.96
CA LYS A 133 20.13 -11.91 30.73
C LYS A 133 18.79 -11.90 29.98
N ASP A 134 18.11 -13.02 29.87
CA ASP A 134 16.81 -13.12 29.22
C ASP A 134 15.73 -12.32 29.99
N LYS A 135 15.77 -12.34 31.35
CA LYS A 135 14.92 -11.53 32.23
C LYS A 135 15.19 -10.03 32.03
N ASP A 136 16.46 -9.64 32.13
CA ASP A 136 16.86 -8.23 31.98
C ASP A 136 16.53 -7.68 30.59
N PHE A 137 16.74 -8.49 29.56
CA PHE A 137 16.39 -8.14 28.20
C PHE A 137 14.86 -7.97 27.99
N SER A 138 14.05 -8.78 28.69
CA SER A 138 12.60 -8.77 28.60
C SER A 138 11.97 -7.69 29.47
N SER A 139 12.67 -7.24 30.55
CA SER A 139 12.17 -6.18 31.43
C SER A 139 11.96 -4.86 30.68
N ILE A 140 10.78 -4.26 30.85
CA ILE A 140 10.45 -2.95 30.25
C ILE A 140 11.20 -1.82 30.95
N GLU A 141 11.48 -1.96 32.24
CA GLU A 141 12.22 -0.95 33.03
C GLU A 141 13.69 -0.91 32.62
N LYS A 142 14.36 -2.06 32.54
CA LYS A 142 15.77 -2.15 32.16
C LYS A 142 16.00 -1.94 30.66
N ASN A 143 15.05 -2.29 29.87
CA ASN A 143 15.11 -2.20 28.40
C ASN A 143 13.80 -1.61 27.83
N PRO A 144 13.63 -0.28 27.87
CA PRO A 144 12.40 0.39 27.46
C PRO A 144 12.02 0.10 25.99
N LEU A 145 10.72 -0.03 25.72
CA LEU A 145 10.19 -0.25 24.36
C LEU A 145 10.39 0.94 23.43
N SER A 146 10.64 2.13 23.98
CA SER A 146 10.95 3.34 23.19
C SER A 146 12.32 3.28 22.52
N ARG A 147 13.22 2.40 22.99
CA ARG A 147 14.55 2.22 22.42
C ARG A 147 14.49 1.30 21.21
N ASP A 148 14.94 1.80 20.07
CA ASP A 148 15.11 0.97 18.86
C ASP A 148 16.36 0.08 19.03
N PRO A 149 16.22 -1.25 19.10
CA PRO A 149 17.35 -2.15 19.31
C PRO A 149 18.13 -2.46 18.02
N ARG A 150 17.67 -1.95 16.87
CA ARG A 150 18.29 -2.25 15.58
C ARG A 150 19.58 -1.50 15.39
N THR A 151 20.57 -2.17 14.82
CA THR A 151 21.81 -1.54 14.36
C THR A 151 21.56 -0.63 13.15
N ASN A 152 22.44 0.32 12.89
CA ASN A 152 22.37 1.18 11.69
C ASN A 152 22.29 0.36 10.39
N LYS A 153 23.00 -0.77 10.31
CA LYS A 153 22.96 -1.71 9.19
C LYS A 153 21.56 -2.31 9.00
N GLN A 154 20.92 -2.73 10.08
CA GLN A 154 19.56 -3.29 10.05
C GLN A 154 18.52 -2.23 9.66
N ILE A 155 18.68 -1.00 10.16
CA ILE A 155 17.82 0.13 9.80
C ILE A 155 17.96 0.45 8.30
N ALA A 156 19.18 0.51 7.79
CA ALA A 156 19.44 0.75 6.36
C ALA A 156 18.84 -0.35 5.49
N ALA A 157 19.07 -1.62 5.84
CA ALA A 157 18.50 -2.77 5.11
C ALA A 157 16.96 -2.75 5.12
N TYR A 158 16.33 -2.39 6.23
CA TYR A 158 14.87 -2.24 6.31
C TYR A 158 14.37 -1.11 5.39
N ARG A 159 15.02 0.07 5.42
CA ARG A 159 14.67 1.21 4.56
C ARG A 159 14.79 0.87 3.09
N GLU A 160 15.86 0.17 2.70
CA GLU A 160 16.05 -0.29 1.33
C GLU A 160 14.95 -1.27 0.89
N LYS A 161 14.64 -2.25 1.73
CA LYS A 161 13.53 -3.20 1.49
C LYS A 161 12.19 -2.47 1.29
N GLU A 162 11.88 -1.49 2.14
CA GLU A 162 10.64 -0.71 2.01
C GLU A 162 10.65 0.17 0.75
N LYS A 163 11.79 0.78 0.39
CA LYS A 163 11.95 1.53 -0.86
C LYS A 163 11.68 0.63 -2.07
N ASN A 164 12.28 -0.56 -2.09
CA ASN A 164 12.11 -1.53 -3.19
C ASN A 164 10.67 -2.03 -3.27
N ARG A 165 10.03 -2.29 -2.14
CA ARG A 165 8.62 -2.67 -2.07
C ARG A 165 7.71 -1.56 -2.61
N GLN A 166 7.93 -0.32 -2.20
CA GLN A 166 7.14 0.82 -2.70
C GLN A 166 7.35 1.05 -4.19
N GLN A 167 8.59 0.86 -4.68
CA GLN A 167 8.87 0.94 -6.13
C GLN A 167 8.12 -0.15 -6.89
N LEU A 168 8.14 -1.38 -6.38
CA LEU A 168 7.39 -2.48 -6.98
C LEU A 168 5.88 -2.19 -7.07
N LEU A 169 5.30 -1.64 -6.00
CA LEU A 169 3.88 -1.26 -5.98
C LEU A 169 3.57 -0.13 -6.98
N ARG A 170 4.46 0.87 -7.10
CA ARG A 170 4.32 1.92 -8.12
C ARG A 170 4.37 1.34 -9.53
N ASP A 171 5.30 0.42 -9.80
CA ASP A 171 5.42 -0.23 -11.09
C ASP A 171 4.19 -1.09 -11.42
N MET A 172 3.64 -1.82 -10.45
CA MET A 172 2.41 -2.59 -10.64
C MET A 172 1.22 -1.68 -10.97
N LYS A 173 1.08 -0.56 -10.26
CA LYS A 173 0.04 0.42 -10.54
C LYS A 173 0.22 1.01 -11.95
N GLN A 174 1.43 1.39 -12.30
CA GLN A 174 1.77 1.92 -13.62
C GLN A 174 1.49 0.90 -14.73
N HIS A 175 1.89 -0.37 -14.55
CA HIS A 175 1.57 -1.44 -15.50
C HIS A 175 0.07 -1.57 -15.74
N LYS A 176 -0.73 -1.59 -14.66
CA LYS A 176 -2.19 -1.66 -14.74
C LYS A 176 -2.77 -0.44 -15.49
N GLU A 177 -2.28 0.77 -15.20
CA GLU A 177 -2.71 2.00 -15.85
C GLU A 177 -2.36 2.01 -17.34
N TYR A 178 -1.12 1.62 -17.70
CA TYR A 178 -0.70 1.51 -19.09
C TYR A 178 -1.54 0.50 -19.86
N ARG A 179 -1.82 -0.65 -19.27
CA ARG A 179 -2.69 -1.65 -19.89
C ARG A 179 -4.13 -1.16 -20.09
N SER A 180 -4.65 -0.31 -19.21
CA SER A 180 -6.00 0.25 -19.37
C SER A 180 -6.11 1.28 -20.50
N ILE A 181 -4.98 1.83 -20.95
CA ILE A 181 -4.93 2.87 -21.99
C ILE A 181 -4.46 2.28 -23.32
N LEU A 182 -3.35 1.56 -23.33
CA LEU A 182 -2.70 1.01 -24.53
C LEU A 182 -3.10 -0.45 -24.82
N GLY A 183 -3.86 -1.10 -23.94
CA GLY A 183 -4.39 -2.44 -24.18
C GLY A 183 -3.31 -3.51 -24.39
N ASN A 184 -3.32 -4.15 -25.57
CA ASN A 184 -2.44 -5.25 -25.90
C ASN A 184 -1.01 -4.84 -26.27
N ASP A 185 -0.77 -3.54 -26.51
CA ASP A 185 0.58 -3.02 -26.77
C ASP A 185 1.47 -3.08 -25.53
N VAL A 186 0.85 -3.22 -24.33
CA VAL A 186 1.56 -3.38 -23.07
C VAL A 186 1.85 -4.85 -22.81
N PRO A 187 3.09 -5.23 -22.45
CA PRO A 187 3.41 -6.60 -22.06
C PRO A 187 2.44 -7.12 -20.99
N LYS A 188 1.82 -8.29 -21.22
CA LYS A 188 0.93 -8.92 -20.23
C LYS A 188 1.68 -9.30 -18.95
N ASP A 189 2.92 -9.74 -19.13
CA ASP A 189 3.82 -10.12 -18.06
C ASP A 189 4.42 -8.88 -17.39
N PHE A 190 4.27 -8.78 -16.08
CA PHE A 190 4.77 -7.65 -15.30
C PHE A 190 6.31 -7.60 -15.25
N ALA A 191 6.99 -8.74 -15.26
CA ALA A 191 8.45 -8.77 -15.29
C ALA A 191 8.99 -8.18 -16.60
N LYS A 192 8.39 -8.55 -17.74
CA LYS A 192 8.71 -7.97 -19.06
C LYS A 192 8.45 -6.47 -19.13
N PHE A 193 7.37 -5.99 -18.49
CA PHE A 193 7.10 -4.55 -18.39
C PHE A 193 8.20 -3.83 -17.60
N ARG A 194 8.65 -4.38 -16.48
CA ARG A 194 9.76 -3.81 -15.69
C ARG A 194 11.08 -3.87 -16.46
N GLU A 195 11.34 -4.95 -17.16
CA GLU A 195 12.53 -5.07 -18.02
C GLU A 195 12.56 -3.98 -19.09
N LEU A 196 11.44 -3.76 -19.79
CA LEU A 196 11.30 -2.66 -20.73
C LEU A 196 11.58 -1.31 -20.07
N LYS A 197 11.03 -1.08 -18.89
CA LYS A 197 11.16 0.20 -18.16
C LYS A 197 12.58 0.51 -17.71
N TYR A 198 13.31 -0.49 -17.22
CA TYR A 198 14.60 -0.27 -16.57
C TYR A 198 15.82 -0.64 -17.42
N ASN A 199 15.66 -1.51 -18.39
CA ASN A 199 16.77 -2.05 -19.16
C ASN A 199 16.74 -1.61 -20.62
N ASN A 200 15.74 -0.86 -21.08
CA ASN A 200 15.65 -0.39 -22.47
C ASN A 200 15.05 1.02 -22.54
N SER A 201 15.90 2.02 -22.28
CA SER A 201 15.47 3.44 -22.20
C SER A 201 14.82 3.92 -23.50
N GLU A 202 15.40 3.62 -24.67
CA GLU A 202 14.86 4.07 -25.95
C GLU A 202 13.46 3.54 -26.24
N LYS A 203 13.25 2.23 -26.03
CA LYS A 203 11.93 1.61 -26.18
C LYS A 203 10.97 2.12 -25.11
N TRP A 204 11.46 2.35 -23.91
CA TRP A 204 10.64 2.88 -22.83
C TRP A 204 10.14 4.30 -23.14
N ASP A 205 11.00 5.18 -23.65
CA ASP A 205 10.66 6.56 -23.96
C ASP A 205 9.61 6.63 -25.08
N LYS A 206 9.78 5.83 -26.13
CA LYS A 206 8.76 5.68 -27.19
C LYS A 206 7.41 5.19 -26.63
N PHE A 207 7.47 4.16 -25.80
CA PHE A 207 6.30 3.58 -25.17
C PHE A 207 5.60 4.53 -24.19
N HIS A 208 6.37 5.28 -23.42
CA HIS A 208 5.87 6.31 -22.51
C HIS A 208 5.21 7.46 -23.27
N SER A 209 5.79 7.86 -24.39
CA SER A 209 5.22 8.89 -25.29
C SER A 209 3.85 8.47 -25.81
N LEU A 210 3.71 7.25 -26.34
CA LEU A 210 2.43 6.69 -26.79
C LEU A 210 1.37 6.70 -25.68
N TYR A 211 1.77 6.28 -24.47
CA TYR A 211 0.88 6.30 -23.31
C TYR A 211 0.37 7.73 -23.01
N GLN A 212 1.26 8.72 -23.01
CA GLN A 212 0.87 10.11 -22.74
C GLN A 212 -0.07 10.66 -23.82
N ASP A 213 0.17 10.33 -25.08
CA ASP A 213 -0.63 10.77 -26.21
C ASP A 213 -2.04 10.15 -26.14
N ASP A 214 -2.16 8.85 -25.89
CA ASP A 214 -3.46 8.18 -25.81
C ASP A 214 -4.23 8.55 -24.53
N LYS A 215 -3.52 8.79 -23.43
CA LYS A 215 -4.12 9.33 -22.20
C LYS A 215 -4.72 10.72 -22.44
N LEU A 216 -4.00 11.60 -23.15
CA LEU A 216 -4.48 12.93 -23.49
C LEU A 216 -5.68 12.86 -24.45
N LYS A 217 -5.63 12.02 -25.48
CA LYS A 217 -6.77 11.78 -26.39
C LYS A 217 -8.00 11.29 -25.63
N LYS A 218 -7.83 10.31 -24.72
CA LYS A 218 -8.92 9.79 -23.89
C LYS A 218 -9.50 10.89 -22.99
N LYS A 219 -8.65 11.75 -22.41
CA LYS A 219 -9.10 12.89 -21.62
C LYS A 219 -9.91 13.88 -22.46
N ILE A 220 -9.41 14.25 -23.64
CA ILE A 220 -10.09 15.20 -24.54
C ILE A 220 -11.46 14.67 -24.98
N ARG A 221 -11.59 13.34 -25.15
CA ARG A 221 -12.86 12.68 -25.52
C ARG A 221 -13.82 12.50 -24.35
N SER A 222 -13.35 12.70 -23.12
CA SER A 222 -14.19 12.57 -21.92
C SER A 222 -15.32 13.60 -21.96
N PRO A 223 -16.55 13.24 -21.56
CA PRO A 223 -17.66 14.19 -21.42
C PRO A 223 -17.40 15.26 -20.35
N GLU A 224 -16.47 15.01 -19.42
CA GLU A 224 -16.07 15.98 -18.37
C GLU A 224 -15.27 17.16 -18.94
N VAL A 225 -14.69 17.02 -20.15
CA VAL A 225 -13.93 18.10 -20.77
C VAL A 225 -14.89 18.94 -21.60
N ASN A 226 -15.05 20.20 -21.19
CA ASN A 226 -15.83 21.16 -21.98
C ASN A 226 -15.14 21.48 -23.31
N LYS A 227 -15.79 21.12 -24.41
CA LYS A 227 -15.34 21.34 -25.79
C LYS A 227 -16.18 22.40 -26.50
N THR A 228 -17.06 23.07 -25.79
CA THR A 228 -17.95 24.07 -26.36
C THR A 228 -17.18 25.35 -26.68
N ILE A 229 -17.22 25.77 -27.96
CA ILE A 229 -16.52 26.97 -28.44
C ILE A 229 -17.07 28.23 -27.77
N GLU A 230 -18.36 28.29 -27.47
CA GLU A 230 -19.01 29.44 -26.82
C GLU A 230 -18.43 29.77 -25.44
N GLU A 231 -18.02 28.76 -24.66
CA GLU A 231 -17.45 28.92 -23.34
C GLU A 231 -15.91 28.95 -23.35
N GLY A 232 -15.31 28.59 -24.49
CA GLY A 232 -13.87 28.51 -24.67
C GLY A 232 -13.21 29.77 -25.22
N LYS A 233 -11.89 29.79 -25.17
CA LYS A 233 -11.09 30.88 -25.76
C LYS A 233 -11.05 30.88 -27.30
N GLN A 234 -11.49 29.79 -27.94
CA GLN A 234 -11.47 29.59 -29.38
C GLN A 234 -12.39 30.56 -30.11
N GLY A 235 -13.48 30.98 -29.49
CA GLY A 235 -14.42 31.96 -30.06
C GLY A 235 -13.79 33.29 -30.47
N LYS A 236 -12.61 33.64 -29.93
CA LYS A 236 -11.86 34.85 -30.32
C LYS A 236 -11.40 34.85 -31.79
N HIS A 237 -11.34 33.68 -32.41
CA HIS A 237 -10.86 33.45 -33.76
C HIS A 237 -11.99 33.11 -34.74
N ILE A 238 -13.25 33.23 -34.35
CA ILE A 238 -14.41 32.92 -35.19
C ILE A 238 -15.18 34.19 -35.48
N LEU A 239 -15.22 34.57 -36.74
CA LEU A 239 -15.92 35.78 -37.17
C LEU A 239 -17.42 35.68 -36.83
N GLY A 240 -17.97 36.73 -36.22
CA GLY A 240 -19.34 36.75 -35.74
C GLY A 240 -19.60 36.08 -34.37
N HIS A 241 -18.63 35.43 -33.78
CA HIS A 241 -18.76 34.90 -32.41
C HIS A 241 -18.72 36.04 -31.38
N LYS A 242 -19.50 35.91 -30.28
CA LYS A 242 -19.56 36.93 -29.18
C LYS A 242 -18.22 37.32 -28.59
N ASN A 243 -17.23 36.42 -28.62
CA ASN A 243 -15.88 36.61 -28.10
C ASN A 243 -14.87 37.02 -29.20
N TYR A 244 -15.28 37.24 -30.43
CA TYR A 244 -14.40 37.62 -31.54
C TYR A 244 -13.64 38.92 -31.20
N LYS A 245 -12.35 38.93 -31.54
CA LYS A 245 -11.48 40.11 -31.38
C LYS A 245 -10.83 40.41 -32.70
N ASP A 246 -11.08 41.61 -33.21
CA ASP A 246 -10.49 42.13 -34.45
C ASP A 246 -8.96 42.20 -34.34
N GLY A 247 -8.26 42.11 -35.44
CA GLY A 247 -6.79 42.10 -35.50
C GLY A 247 -6.14 40.78 -35.17
N ARG A 248 -6.89 39.68 -34.94
CA ARG A 248 -6.39 38.32 -34.78
C ARG A 248 -6.60 37.46 -36.00
N SER A 249 -5.76 36.42 -36.14
CA SER A 249 -6.05 35.36 -37.13
C SER A 249 -7.41 34.73 -36.86
N TYR A 250 -8.22 34.51 -37.89
CA TYR A 250 -9.56 33.96 -37.75
C TYR A 250 -9.79 32.77 -38.67
N LEU A 251 -10.71 31.91 -38.26
CA LEU A 251 -11.23 30.80 -39.07
C LEU A 251 -12.33 31.30 -39.98
N LYS A 252 -12.31 30.91 -41.25
CA LYS A 252 -13.33 31.26 -42.27
C LYS A 252 -14.52 30.28 -42.23
N VAL A 253 -15.00 29.94 -41.03
CA VAL A 253 -16.13 29.04 -40.81
C VAL A 253 -17.06 29.66 -39.76
N SER A 254 -18.34 29.27 -39.77
CA SER A 254 -19.30 29.68 -38.73
C SER A 254 -18.93 29.03 -37.36
N ALA A 255 -19.51 29.56 -36.28
CA ALA A 255 -19.33 28.97 -34.94
C ALA A 255 -19.89 27.55 -34.90
N GLU A 256 -21.01 27.26 -35.54
CA GLU A 256 -21.60 25.93 -35.61
C GLU A 256 -20.71 24.95 -36.37
N GLU A 257 -20.16 25.36 -37.50
CA GLU A 257 -19.25 24.55 -38.31
C GLU A 257 -17.94 24.31 -37.53
N ALA A 258 -17.40 25.31 -36.85
CA ALA A 258 -16.24 25.16 -35.99
C ALA A 258 -16.50 24.19 -34.82
N GLN A 259 -17.70 24.24 -34.20
CA GLN A 259 -18.11 23.31 -33.15
C GLN A 259 -18.23 21.89 -33.73
N ARG A 260 -18.83 21.70 -34.86
CA ARG A 260 -18.94 20.40 -35.55
C ARG A 260 -17.57 19.80 -35.81
N LEU A 261 -16.59 20.61 -36.26
CA LEU A 261 -15.21 20.14 -36.45
C LEU A 261 -14.54 19.75 -35.13
N VAL A 262 -14.74 20.51 -34.04
CA VAL A 262 -14.24 20.16 -32.72
C VAL A 262 -14.84 18.84 -32.26
N ASP A 263 -16.14 18.63 -32.38
CA ASP A 263 -16.83 17.42 -31.96
C ASP A 263 -16.34 16.18 -32.74
N GLN A 264 -16.10 16.37 -34.04
CA GLN A 264 -15.64 15.30 -34.94
C GLN A 264 -14.18 14.93 -34.73
N TYR A 265 -13.29 15.93 -34.55
CA TYR A 265 -11.84 15.71 -34.61
C TYR A 265 -11.11 15.86 -33.29
N ALA A 266 -11.74 16.40 -32.24
CA ALA A 266 -11.06 16.54 -30.96
C ALA A 266 -10.60 15.18 -30.40
N GLY A 267 -9.29 15.05 -30.17
CA GLY A 267 -8.66 13.82 -29.67
C GLY A 267 -8.43 12.73 -30.71
N THR A 268 -8.63 12.99 -32.01
CA THR A 268 -8.39 12.03 -33.10
C THR A 268 -7.02 12.18 -33.76
N GLY A 269 -6.42 13.38 -33.70
CA GLY A 269 -5.13 13.70 -34.31
C GLY A 269 -3.92 13.11 -33.59
N GLN A 270 -2.76 13.17 -34.27
CA GLN A 270 -1.47 12.88 -33.62
C GLN A 270 -0.98 14.13 -32.88
N ILE A 271 -0.42 13.92 -31.68
CA ILE A 271 0.20 15.00 -30.92
C ILE A 271 1.60 15.20 -31.45
N LYS A 272 1.86 16.35 -32.08
CA LYS A 272 3.22 16.79 -32.41
C LYS A 272 3.79 17.47 -31.18
N ARG A 273 4.95 17.01 -30.72
CA ARG A 273 5.73 17.60 -29.65
C ARG A 273 6.91 18.38 -30.22
#